data_2fe34a3e8117c6f343c3abf36fc64f49
#
_entry.id   2fe34a3e8117c6f343c3abf36fc64f49
#
_cell.length_a   1.000
_cell.length_b   1.000
_cell.length_c   1.000
_cell.angle_alpha   90.00
_cell.angle_beta   90.00
_cell.angle_gamma   90.00
#
_symmetry.space_group_name_H-M   'P 1'
#
loop_
_entity.id
_entity.type
_entity.pdbx_description
1 polymer ?
#
loop_
_entity_poly.entity_id
_entity_poly.type
_entity_poly.pdbx_seq_one_letter_code
_entity_poly.pdbx_strand_id
1 'polypeptide(L)'
;MKIKITAAILLSMLFTVSCTDLDEQLYDQVEDGNFGNTTKEIDALVGGAYSSLRGFSDAISNNFPTCEYVFFLNEVVSDEATIPTRGTNWYDGGQYQDAQKHTWKSDNRMILSAWRYNYTGIAKINAIIYQIDKSSLSDKSKEPIYAELKALRAYYYYNLLDLFGNVPIVTDFEDTALPTNSTRKEVYDFVEKELTDAIPHLNPNAVYSKMTRNVAYSILARLYLNSEAFIGQQRWQDCINMCQKVTGYSLTPDFFSNFVTENQTSTEIIFAIPYDSKAGTVGNYMNSMSCHYNQKLAISAIPNNYPWSANGMCAQPGVYSAFADTDKRKKCMLEGDQINLATGTVIMMDNGEPLTYTENLTSLEDAKENEGVRLHKYEMKAGEQWERDHDFVLIRYAEILMMQAECYVRLGSPDLARPFVQQVASRAGEELPATIDLAFINQELLKEFTFEGRRRTDNIRFGTFFEPWWSKGTTEKYRAIFPIPSTVLTTNKNLKQNPGYPN
;
A
#
# COMPACT_ATOMS: atom_id res chain seq x y z
N MET A 1 -31.63 -78.12 1.51
CA MET A 1 -31.25 -76.80 2.12
C MET A 1 -29.74 -76.60 2.27
N LYS A 2 -28.93 -77.63 2.40
CA LYS A 2 -27.47 -77.55 2.60
C LYS A 2 -26.70 -77.14 1.29
N ILE A 3 -27.17 -77.48 0.08
CA ILE A 3 -26.51 -77.15 -1.19
C ILE A 3 -26.68 -75.68 -1.63
N LYS A 4 -27.77 -75.03 -1.21
CA LYS A 4 -27.99 -73.60 -1.50
C LYS A 4 -27.14 -72.64 -0.66
N ILE A 5 -26.70 -73.05 0.53
CA ILE A 5 -25.84 -72.24 1.40
C ILE A 5 -24.39 -72.28 0.94
N THR A 6 -23.96 -73.47 0.42
CA THR A 6 -22.57 -73.59 -0.10
C THR A 6 -22.34 -72.80 -1.41
N ALA A 7 -23.35 -72.67 -2.26
CA ALA A 7 -23.29 -71.89 -3.47
C ALA A 7 -23.30 -70.38 -3.18
N ALA A 8 -24.00 -69.92 -2.13
CA ALA A 8 -24.01 -68.52 -1.71
C ALA A 8 -22.68 -68.08 -1.07
N ILE A 9 -21.99 -68.98 -0.37
CA ILE A 9 -20.67 -68.69 0.25
C ILE A 9 -19.56 -68.71 -0.82
N LEU A 10 -19.65 -69.55 -1.84
CA LEU A 10 -18.70 -69.53 -2.96
C LEU A 10 -18.87 -68.28 -3.88
N LEU A 11 -20.10 -67.76 -4.00
CA LEU A 11 -20.36 -66.55 -4.79
C LEU A 11 -19.95 -65.28 -4.05
N SER A 12 -19.92 -65.27 -2.71
CA SER A 12 -19.44 -64.13 -1.92
C SER A 12 -17.92 -64.03 -1.82
N MET A 13 -17.16 -65.09 -2.14
CA MET A 13 -15.68 -65.05 -2.19
C MET A 13 -15.09 -64.61 -3.53
N LEU A 14 -15.92 -64.44 -4.57
CA LEU A 14 -15.46 -63.98 -5.88
C LEU A 14 -15.49 -62.45 -6.07
N PHE A 15 -15.89 -61.68 -5.04
CA PHE A 15 -15.94 -60.20 -5.08
C PHE A 15 -14.86 -59.48 -4.29
N THR A 16 -13.82 -60.17 -3.81
CA THR A 16 -12.77 -59.55 -3.00
C THR A 16 -11.42 -59.42 -3.66
N VAL A 17 -11.38 -59.43 -5.00
CA VAL A 17 -10.17 -59.02 -5.73
C VAL A 17 -10.54 -57.87 -6.65
N SER A 18 -10.90 -56.76 -6.07
CA SER A 18 -10.78 -55.48 -6.72
C SER A 18 -9.38 -54.92 -6.33
N CYS A 19 -8.39 -55.08 -7.16
CA CYS A 19 -7.24 -54.21 -7.16
C CYS A 19 -7.77 -52.83 -7.51
N THR A 20 -8.12 -52.04 -6.50
CA THR A 20 -8.16 -50.61 -6.63
C THR A 20 -6.71 -50.16 -6.59
N ASP A 21 -6.15 -49.94 -7.75
CA ASP A 21 -4.99 -49.06 -7.92
C ASP A 21 -5.47 -47.69 -7.47
N LEU A 22 -5.27 -47.35 -6.20
CA LEU A 22 -5.56 -46.07 -5.62
C LEU A 22 -4.32 -45.17 -5.82
N ASP A 23 -3.85 -45.05 -7.06
CA ASP A 23 -3.08 -43.88 -7.45
C ASP A 23 -4.07 -42.73 -7.55
N GLU A 24 -4.24 -42.07 -6.44
CA GLU A 24 -5.00 -40.83 -6.32
C GLU A 24 -4.31 -39.77 -7.20
N GLN A 25 -4.80 -39.61 -8.42
CA GLN A 25 -4.38 -38.47 -9.25
C GLN A 25 -4.99 -37.23 -8.62
N LEU A 26 -4.22 -36.60 -7.76
CA LEU A 26 -4.52 -35.31 -7.18
C LEU A 26 -4.47 -34.26 -8.29
N TYR A 27 -5.60 -33.98 -8.93
CA TYR A 27 -5.71 -32.94 -9.95
C TYR A 27 -5.54 -31.50 -9.40
N ASP A 28 -5.54 -31.34 -8.07
CA ASP A 28 -5.46 -30.06 -7.36
C ASP A 28 -4.19 -29.89 -6.50
N GLN A 29 -3.28 -30.85 -6.46
CA GLN A 29 -1.97 -30.70 -5.83
C GLN A 29 -0.87 -30.83 -6.86
N VAL A 30 -0.07 -29.77 -6.97
CA VAL A 30 1.17 -29.77 -7.77
C VAL A 30 2.16 -30.66 -7.01
N GLU A 31 2.55 -31.82 -7.56
CA GLU A 31 3.60 -32.65 -7.01
C GLU A 31 4.92 -31.84 -6.95
N ASP A 32 5.61 -31.91 -5.81
CA ASP A 32 6.94 -31.30 -5.64
C ASP A 32 7.88 -31.75 -6.76
N GLY A 33 8.39 -30.78 -7.53
CA GLY A 33 9.33 -31.00 -8.62
C GLY A 33 8.72 -31.08 -10.03
N ASN A 34 7.38 -31.12 -10.18
CA ASN A 34 6.73 -31.18 -11.51
C ASN A 34 6.21 -29.83 -12.00
N PHE A 35 6.29 -28.75 -11.21
CA PHE A 35 5.84 -27.41 -11.57
C PHE A 35 7.01 -26.41 -11.58
N GLY A 36 6.96 -25.44 -12.49
CA GLY A 36 8.05 -24.46 -12.64
C GLY A 36 9.10 -24.83 -13.68
N ASN A 37 8.76 -25.79 -14.58
CA ASN A 37 9.67 -26.27 -15.62
C ASN A 37 9.39 -25.63 -16.99
N THR A 38 8.24 -24.98 -17.17
CA THR A 38 7.89 -24.27 -18.40
C THR A 38 7.80 -22.76 -18.14
N THR A 39 8.03 -21.95 -19.17
CA THR A 39 7.88 -20.48 -19.10
C THR A 39 6.51 -20.08 -18.56
N LYS A 40 5.44 -20.75 -18.99
CA LYS A 40 4.07 -20.46 -18.54
C LYS A 40 3.88 -20.72 -17.05
N GLU A 41 4.43 -21.79 -16.52
CA GLU A 41 4.38 -22.11 -15.08
C GLU A 41 5.17 -21.10 -14.27
N ILE A 42 6.35 -20.70 -14.76
CA ILE A 42 7.18 -19.69 -14.11
C ILE A 42 6.47 -18.34 -14.09
N ASP A 43 5.88 -17.91 -15.21
CA ASP A 43 5.10 -16.69 -15.29
C ASP A 43 3.91 -16.72 -14.32
N ALA A 44 3.27 -17.88 -14.15
CA ALA A 44 2.20 -18.06 -13.17
C ALA A 44 2.70 -17.94 -11.72
N LEU A 45 3.86 -18.53 -11.38
CA LEU A 45 4.50 -18.42 -10.08
C LEU A 45 4.85 -16.95 -9.76
N VAL A 46 5.56 -16.29 -10.67
CA VAL A 46 5.93 -14.87 -10.52
C VAL A 46 4.69 -13.99 -10.45
N GLY A 47 3.69 -14.23 -11.31
CA GLY A 47 2.38 -13.56 -11.24
C GLY A 47 1.71 -13.75 -9.88
N GLY A 48 1.85 -14.94 -9.29
CA GLY A 48 1.42 -15.24 -7.93
C GLY A 48 2.11 -14.37 -6.87
N ALA A 49 3.41 -14.09 -7.00
CA ALA A 49 4.12 -13.17 -6.12
C ALA A 49 3.56 -11.75 -6.22
N TYR A 50 3.33 -11.23 -7.43
CA TYR A 50 2.72 -9.91 -7.62
C TYR A 50 1.28 -9.81 -7.11
N SER A 51 0.51 -10.90 -7.19
CA SER A 51 -0.86 -10.90 -6.67
C SER A 51 -0.93 -10.60 -5.16
N SER A 52 0.15 -10.89 -4.41
CA SER A 52 0.22 -10.59 -2.97
C SER A 52 0.28 -9.07 -2.68
N LEU A 53 0.65 -8.23 -3.64
CA LEU A 53 0.61 -6.77 -3.49
C LEU A 53 -0.80 -6.24 -3.25
N ARG A 54 -1.83 -6.89 -3.82
CA ARG A 54 -3.24 -6.52 -3.60
C ARG A 54 -3.72 -6.80 -2.17
N GLY A 55 -2.96 -7.59 -1.41
CA GLY A 55 -3.36 -8.02 -0.09
C GLY A 55 -4.43 -9.11 -0.12
N PHE A 56 -5.10 -9.30 0.99
CA PHE A 56 -6.19 -10.25 1.17
C PHE A 56 -7.18 -9.72 2.21
N SER A 57 -8.43 -10.12 2.09
CA SER A 57 -9.45 -9.85 3.10
C SER A 57 -9.48 -10.98 4.12
N ASP A 58 -9.58 -10.65 5.40
CA ASP A 58 -9.73 -11.61 6.49
C ASP A 58 -10.68 -11.07 7.57
N ALA A 59 -11.01 -11.91 8.55
CA ALA A 59 -11.88 -11.52 9.65
C ALA A 59 -11.27 -10.43 10.56
N ILE A 60 -9.95 -10.26 10.54
CA ILE A 60 -9.25 -9.22 11.30
C ILE A 60 -9.34 -7.87 10.61
N SER A 61 -9.22 -7.86 9.28
CA SER A 61 -9.31 -6.67 8.46
C SER A 61 -10.74 -6.22 8.12
N ASN A 62 -11.76 -6.80 8.76
CA ASN A 62 -13.16 -6.50 8.48
C ASN A 62 -13.56 -6.66 6.99
N ASN A 63 -12.97 -7.65 6.33
CA ASN A 63 -13.14 -7.93 4.91
C ASN A 63 -12.54 -6.88 3.95
N PHE A 64 -11.74 -5.93 4.42
CA PHE A 64 -10.95 -5.07 3.55
C PHE A 64 -9.60 -5.74 3.24
N PRO A 65 -9.03 -5.51 2.03
CA PRO A 65 -7.69 -5.97 1.71
C PRO A 65 -6.65 -5.41 2.68
N THR A 66 -5.78 -6.25 3.21
CA THR A 66 -4.81 -5.85 4.23
C THR A 66 -3.79 -4.82 3.75
N CYS A 67 -3.58 -4.69 2.44
CA CYS A 67 -2.76 -3.60 1.86
C CYS A 67 -3.31 -2.21 2.21
N GLU A 68 -4.61 -2.05 2.40
CA GLU A 68 -5.22 -0.79 2.81
C GLU A 68 -4.77 -0.34 4.19
N TYR A 69 -4.47 -1.26 5.10
CA TYR A 69 -3.97 -0.89 6.41
C TYR A 69 -2.53 -0.38 6.40
N VAL A 70 -1.71 -0.78 5.42
CA VAL A 70 -0.42 -0.11 5.15
C VAL A 70 -0.64 1.34 4.73
N PHE A 71 -1.64 1.58 3.87
CA PHE A 71 -2.05 2.93 3.47
C PHE A 71 -2.56 3.73 4.68
N PHE A 72 -3.51 3.20 5.45
CA PHE A 72 -4.07 3.91 6.61
C PHE A 72 -3.02 4.23 7.68
N LEU A 73 -2.06 3.33 7.93
CA LEU A 73 -0.96 3.56 8.85
C LEU A 73 0.04 4.61 8.35
N ASN A 74 -0.03 5.02 7.10
CA ASN A 74 0.77 6.09 6.53
C ASN A 74 -0.02 7.41 6.34
N GLU A 75 -1.35 7.35 6.35
CA GLU A 75 -2.21 8.52 6.15
C GLU A 75 -2.96 8.93 7.43
N VAL A 76 -3.69 8.02 8.06
CA VAL A 76 -4.58 8.33 9.21
C VAL A 76 -3.81 8.67 10.48
N VAL A 77 -2.53 8.33 10.56
CA VAL A 77 -1.63 8.70 11.66
C VAL A 77 -0.80 9.95 11.34
N SER A 78 -1.14 10.68 10.28
CA SER A 78 -0.43 11.87 9.82
C SER A 78 -1.26 13.14 10.03
N ASP A 79 -0.71 14.29 9.65
CA ASP A 79 -1.39 15.58 9.64
C ASP A 79 -2.30 15.78 8.43
N GLU A 80 -2.48 14.73 7.57
CA GLU A 80 -3.18 14.84 6.30
C GLU A 80 -4.61 14.30 6.35
N ALA A 81 -4.80 13.08 6.84
CA ALA A 81 -6.09 12.40 6.81
C ALA A 81 -6.52 11.89 8.18
N THR A 82 -7.82 11.67 8.34
CA THR A 82 -8.41 11.07 9.54
C THR A 82 -9.65 10.27 9.19
N ILE A 83 -10.04 9.36 10.09
CA ILE A 83 -11.29 8.60 10.01
C ILE A 83 -12.06 8.85 11.32
N PRO A 84 -12.92 9.87 11.37
CA PRO A 84 -13.74 10.15 12.55
C PRO A 84 -14.88 9.15 12.68
N THR A 85 -15.32 8.91 13.89
CA THR A 85 -16.56 8.18 14.15
C THR A 85 -17.75 9.05 13.74
N ARG A 86 -18.70 8.45 13.00
CA ARG A 86 -19.93 9.12 12.52
C ARG A 86 -21.14 8.31 12.99
N GLY A 87 -21.74 8.75 14.08
CA GLY A 87 -22.80 8.00 14.74
C GLY A 87 -22.32 6.62 15.18
N THR A 88 -22.85 5.55 14.59
CA THR A 88 -22.42 4.17 14.88
C THR A 88 -21.32 3.65 13.94
N ASN A 89 -20.97 4.41 12.89
CA ASN A 89 -20.04 3.99 11.86
C ASN A 89 -18.60 4.44 12.20
N TRP A 90 -17.62 3.65 11.79
CA TRP A 90 -16.19 3.93 11.90
C TRP A 90 -15.64 4.03 13.32
N TYR A 91 -16.39 3.57 14.32
CA TYR A 91 -15.83 3.39 15.67
C TYR A 91 -14.83 2.24 15.71
N ASP A 92 -15.21 1.07 15.21
CA ASP A 92 -14.37 -0.13 15.07
C ASP A 92 -13.44 -0.41 16.25
N GLY A 93 -13.98 -0.29 17.48
CA GLY A 93 -13.21 -0.45 18.72
C GLY A 93 -12.24 0.69 19.03
N GLY A 94 -12.38 1.85 18.37
CA GLY A 94 -11.55 3.04 18.58
C GLY A 94 -10.22 3.03 17.82
N GLN A 95 -9.99 2.05 16.94
CA GLN A 95 -8.68 1.89 16.27
C GLN A 95 -8.26 3.09 15.44
N TYR A 96 -9.18 3.80 14.79
CA TYR A 96 -8.89 4.99 14.00
C TYR A 96 -8.67 6.23 14.87
N GLN A 97 -9.41 6.33 15.98
CA GLN A 97 -9.20 7.38 16.97
C GLN A 97 -7.82 7.24 17.63
N ASP A 98 -7.42 6.01 17.99
CA ASP A 98 -6.10 5.72 18.53
C ASP A 98 -5.00 6.03 17.51
N ALA A 99 -5.24 5.75 16.22
CA ALA A 99 -4.33 6.10 15.15
C ALA A 99 -4.13 7.62 15.07
N GLN A 100 -5.21 8.40 15.01
CA GLN A 100 -5.17 9.86 14.97
C GLN A 100 -4.47 10.48 16.16
N LYS A 101 -4.75 9.97 17.39
CA LYS A 101 -4.21 10.49 18.65
C LYS A 101 -2.80 9.98 18.97
N HIS A 102 -2.28 9.06 18.20
CA HIS A 102 -1.04 8.31 18.47
C HIS A 102 -1.09 7.57 19.82
N THR A 103 -2.24 6.97 20.13
CA THR A 103 -2.45 6.20 21.38
C THR A 103 -2.58 4.70 21.15
N TRP A 104 -2.30 4.25 19.92
CA TRP A 104 -2.37 2.84 19.54
C TRP A 104 -1.60 1.92 20.48
N LYS A 105 -2.10 0.70 20.62
CA LYS A 105 -1.51 -0.39 21.37
C LYS A 105 -1.14 -1.54 20.44
N SER A 106 -0.47 -2.56 20.98
CA SER A 106 -0.03 -3.75 20.24
C SER A 106 -1.17 -4.67 19.78
N ASP A 107 -2.40 -4.46 20.25
CA ASP A 107 -3.61 -5.16 19.85
C ASP A 107 -4.44 -4.43 18.77
N ASN A 108 -3.98 -3.28 18.29
CA ASN A 108 -4.63 -2.54 17.21
C ASN A 108 -4.67 -3.39 15.93
N ARG A 109 -5.87 -3.53 15.34
CA ARG A 109 -6.12 -4.42 14.20
C ARG A 109 -5.43 -3.97 12.91
N MET A 110 -5.32 -2.66 12.67
CA MET A 110 -4.59 -2.14 11.50
C MET A 110 -3.11 -2.53 11.56
N ILE A 111 -2.49 -2.44 12.74
CA ILE A 111 -1.08 -2.79 12.96
C ILE A 111 -0.85 -4.29 12.70
N LEU A 112 -1.75 -5.16 13.20
CA LEU A 112 -1.68 -6.60 12.95
C LEU A 112 -1.87 -6.91 11.46
N SER A 113 -2.83 -6.28 10.79
CA SER A 113 -3.12 -6.52 9.38
C SER A 113 -1.96 -6.06 8.48
N ALA A 114 -1.35 -4.90 8.77
CA ALA A 114 -0.16 -4.45 8.05
C ALA A 114 1.05 -5.39 8.25
N TRP A 115 1.24 -5.92 9.45
CA TRP A 115 2.25 -6.94 9.72
C TRP A 115 2.01 -8.20 8.87
N ARG A 116 0.79 -8.72 8.91
CA ARG A 116 0.40 -9.92 8.14
C ARG A 116 0.56 -9.72 6.65
N TYR A 117 0.14 -8.57 6.11
CA TYR A 117 0.30 -8.27 4.70
C TYR A 117 1.75 -8.45 4.24
N ASN A 118 2.69 -7.82 4.93
CA ASN A 118 4.08 -7.87 4.55
C ASN A 118 4.67 -9.29 4.68
N TYR A 119 4.42 -10.00 5.80
CA TYR A 119 4.95 -11.34 5.99
C TYR A 119 4.29 -12.40 5.12
N THR A 120 3.02 -12.25 4.76
CA THR A 120 2.37 -13.13 3.76
C THR A 120 3.02 -12.97 2.38
N GLY A 121 3.31 -11.72 1.96
CA GLY A 121 4.04 -11.47 0.73
C GLY A 121 5.44 -12.09 0.74
N ILE A 122 6.20 -11.91 1.84
CA ILE A 122 7.53 -12.47 2.02
C ILE A 122 7.50 -14.01 1.99
N ALA A 123 6.58 -14.64 2.74
CA ALA A 123 6.45 -16.09 2.78
C ALA A 123 6.13 -16.67 1.39
N LYS A 124 5.23 -16.03 0.65
CA LYS A 124 4.89 -16.43 -0.72
C LYS A 124 6.09 -16.33 -1.66
N ILE A 125 6.88 -15.26 -1.57
CA ILE A 125 8.09 -15.09 -2.37
C ILE A 125 9.12 -16.15 -2.03
N ASN A 126 9.36 -16.43 -0.74
CA ASN A 126 10.29 -17.46 -0.31
C ASN A 126 9.88 -18.85 -0.82
N ALA A 127 8.58 -19.19 -0.77
CA ALA A 127 8.05 -20.44 -1.32
C ALA A 127 8.28 -20.54 -2.84
N ILE A 128 8.08 -19.44 -3.59
CA ILE A 128 8.31 -19.42 -5.03
C ILE A 128 9.80 -19.56 -5.35
N ILE A 129 10.69 -18.88 -4.62
CA ILE A 129 12.14 -19.05 -4.78
C ILE A 129 12.52 -20.50 -4.57
N TYR A 130 12.03 -21.15 -3.51
CA TYR A 130 12.26 -22.57 -3.24
C TYR A 130 11.80 -23.47 -4.39
N GLN A 131 10.59 -23.20 -4.97
CA GLN A 131 10.11 -23.96 -6.13
C GLN A 131 10.99 -23.76 -7.37
N ILE A 132 11.45 -22.52 -7.62
CA ILE A 132 12.40 -22.23 -8.71
C ILE A 132 13.74 -22.93 -8.49
N ASP A 133 14.23 -23.02 -7.24
CA ASP A 133 15.45 -23.76 -6.91
C ASP A 133 15.35 -25.24 -7.29
N LYS A 134 14.20 -25.86 -7.06
CA LYS A 134 13.92 -27.28 -7.40
C LYS A 134 13.63 -27.50 -8.90
N SER A 135 13.39 -26.45 -9.68
CA SER A 135 13.07 -26.57 -11.10
C SER A 135 14.28 -26.99 -11.95
N SER A 136 14.02 -27.54 -13.13
CA SER A 136 15.05 -27.95 -14.10
C SER A 136 15.69 -26.79 -14.89
N LEU A 137 15.36 -25.54 -14.57
CA LEU A 137 15.94 -24.37 -15.22
C LEU A 137 17.44 -24.27 -14.99
N SER A 138 18.16 -23.77 -16.00
CA SER A 138 19.57 -23.41 -15.82
C SER A 138 19.75 -22.23 -14.85
N ASP A 139 20.86 -22.17 -14.15
CA ASP A 139 21.17 -21.06 -13.23
C ASP A 139 21.03 -19.69 -13.91
N LYS A 140 21.53 -19.58 -15.15
CA LYS A 140 21.42 -18.37 -15.96
C LYS A 140 19.95 -17.94 -16.22
N SER A 141 19.04 -18.90 -16.34
CA SER A 141 17.61 -18.64 -16.53
C SER A 141 16.93 -18.24 -15.21
N LYS A 142 17.44 -18.72 -14.08
CA LYS A 142 16.93 -18.39 -12.75
C LYS A 142 17.32 -16.98 -12.27
N GLU A 143 18.50 -16.48 -12.68
CA GLU A 143 19.03 -15.17 -12.23
C GLU A 143 18.02 -14.01 -12.36
N PRO A 144 17.38 -13.72 -13.51
CA PRO A 144 16.42 -12.62 -13.62
C PRO A 144 15.15 -12.85 -12.79
N ILE A 145 14.73 -14.12 -12.62
CA ILE A 145 13.56 -14.48 -11.80
C ILE A 145 13.86 -14.20 -10.33
N TYR A 146 15.02 -14.63 -9.84
CA TYR A 146 15.46 -14.33 -8.48
C TYR A 146 15.60 -12.83 -8.24
N ALA A 147 16.14 -12.08 -9.19
CA ALA A 147 16.28 -10.64 -9.08
C ALA A 147 14.90 -9.97 -8.91
N GLU A 148 13.93 -10.37 -9.71
CA GLU A 148 12.56 -9.82 -9.64
C GLU A 148 11.89 -10.18 -8.30
N LEU A 149 11.98 -11.43 -7.85
CA LEU A 149 11.41 -11.90 -6.59
C LEU A 149 12.10 -11.27 -5.37
N LYS A 150 13.43 -11.18 -5.37
CA LYS A 150 14.19 -10.53 -4.28
C LYS A 150 13.90 -9.04 -4.20
N ALA A 151 13.81 -8.34 -5.33
CA ALA A 151 13.43 -6.93 -5.34
C ALA A 151 12.01 -6.71 -4.80
N LEU A 152 11.07 -7.61 -5.11
CA LEU A 152 9.72 -7.57 -4.54
C LEU A 152 9.73 -7.89 -3.02
N ARG A 153 10.55 -8.83 -2.57
CA ARG A 153 10.76 -9.11 -1.14
C ARG A 153 11.34 -7.90 -0.40
N ALA A 154 12.31 -7.23 -1.01
CA ALA A 154 12.89 -6.01 -0.48
C ALA A 154 11.85 -4.89 -0.32
N TYR A 155 10.85 -4.78 -1.21
CA TYR A 155 9.73 -3.84 -1.05
C TYR A 155 8.92 -4.13 0.23
N TYR A 156 8.60 -5.39 0.51
CA TYR A 156 7.91 -5.76 1.75
C TYR A 156 8.76 -5.48 3.00
N TYR A 157 10.07 -5.76 2.93
CA TYR A 157 10.99 -5.41 4.03
C TYR A 157 11.19 -3.92 4.20
N TYR A 158 11.12 -3.12 3.12
CA TYR A 158 11.09 -1.67 3.22
C TYR A 158 9.86 -1.18 4.01
N ASN A 159 8.67 -1.73 3.74
CA ASN A 159 7.47 -1.42 4.54
C ASN A 159 7.63 -1.84 6.01
N LEU A 160 8.19 -3.02 6.27
CA LEU A 160 8.45 -3.48 7.65
C LEU A 160 9.47 -2.60 8.37
N LEU A 161 10.52 -2.19 7.67
CA LEU A 161 11.55 -1.26 8.19
C LEU A 161 10.95 0.09 8.59
N ASP A 162 10.09 0.65 7.75
CA ASP A 162 9.44 1.94 8.00
C ASP A 162 8.40 1.84 9.11
N LEU A 163 7.52 0.83 9.06
CA LEU A 163 6.41 0.69 10.00
C LEU A 163 6.85 0.14 11.38
N PHE A 164 7.74 -0.87 11.40
CA PHE A 164 8.05 -1.63 12.62
C PHE A 164 9.52 -1.58 13.05
N GLY A 165 10.43 -1.26 12.16
CA GLY A 165 11.87 -1.12 12.46
C GLY A 165 12.55 -2.43 12.76
N ASN A 166 12.41 -2.96 14.00
CA ASN A 166 13.12 -4.17 14.44
C ASN A 166 12.25 -5.41 14.19
N VAL A 167 12.51 -6.10 13.08
CA VAL A 167 11.68 -7.21 12.62
C VAL A 167 12.52 -8.43 12.24
N PRO A 168 11.96 -9.65 12.27
CA PRO A 168 12.66 -10.83 11.76
C PRO A 168 12.98 -10.74 10.27
N ILE A 169 14.19 -11.14 9.89
CA ILE A 169 14.56 -11.40 8.49
C ILE A 169 14.44 -12.90 8.25
N VAL A 170 13.53 -13.31 7.36
CA VAL A 170 13.26 -14.70 7.01
C VAL A 170 13.36 -14.83 5.49
N THR A 171 14.29 -15.62 5.01
CA THR A 171 14.55 -15.82 3.57
C THR A 171 14.52 -17.28 3.14
N ASP A 172 14.64 -18.21 4.08
CA ASP A 172 14.61 -19.64 3.83
C ASP A 172 13.19 -20.20 4.07
N PHE A 173 12.65 -20.84 3.05
CA PHE A 173 11.32 -21.45 3.12
C PHE A 173 11.29 -22.73 3.97
N GLU A 174 12.40 -23.46 4.02
CA GLU A 174 12.53 -24.73 4.77
C GLU A 174 12.84 -24.50 6.26
N ASP A 175 13.27 -23.28 6.65
CA ASP A 175 13.54 -22.99 8.05
C ASP A 175 12.24 -22.84 8.85
N THR A 176 11.99 -23.80 9.72
CA THR A 176 10.83 -23.83 10.62
C THR A 176 11.10 -23.26 12.01
N ALA A 177 12.34 -22.81 12.28
CA ALA A 177 12.69 -22.21 13.56
C ALA A 177 11.95 -20.87 13.77
N LEU A 178 11.51 -20.63 15.01
CA LEU A 178 10.94 -19.33 15.35
C LEU A 178 12.02 -18.26 15.34
N PRO A 179 11.94 -17.26 14.44
CA PRO A 179 12.98 -16.25 14.29
C PRO A 179 13.03 -15.27 15.46
N THR A 180 14.17 -14.61 15.62
CA THR A 180 14.35 -13.44 16.50
C THR A 180 14.26 -12.15 15.71
N ASN A 181 14.09 -10.99 16.40
CA ASN A 181 14.22 -9.69 15.74
C ASN A 181 15.64 -9.48 15.21
N SER A 182 15.72 -8.94 14.01
CA SER A 182 16.88 -8.18 13.55
C SER A 182 16.73 -6.71 13.98
N THR A 183 17.84 -6.02 14.16
CA THR A 183 17.84 -4.58 14.44
C THR A 183 17.36 -3.80 13.22
N ARG A 184 16.84 -2.59 13.41
CA ARG A 184 16.41 -1.71 12.31
C ARG A 184 17.53 -1.50 11.28
N LYS A 185 18.78 -1.41 11.76
CA LYS A 185 19.94 -1.29 10.86
C LYS A 185 20.16 -2.53 10.01
N GLU A 186 20.07 -3.73 10.61
CA GLU A 186 20.20 -4.99 9.86
C GLU A 186 19.10 -5.15 8.82
N VAL A 187 17.86 -4.74 9.13
CA VAL A 187 16.76 -4.73 8.15
C VAL A 187 17.03 -3.72 7.03
N TYR A 188 17.55 -2.53 7.37
CA TYR A 188 17.95 -1.54 6.38
C TYR A 188 19.03 -2.09 5.43
N ASP A 189 20.10 -2.67 6.00
CA ASP A 189 21.22 -3.25 5.23
C ASP A 189 20.74 -4.42 4.34
N PHE A 190 19.77 -5.21 4.84
CA PHE A 190 19.15 -6.28 4.07
C PHE A 190 18.38 -5.76 2.86
N VAL A 191 17.54 -4.72 3.04
CA VAL A 191 16.79 -4.09 1.93
C VAL A 191 17.76 -3.52 0.89
N GLU A 192 18.80 -2.79 1.34
CA GLU A 192 19.82 -2.24 0.45
C GLU A 192 20.52 -3.33 -0.35
N LYS A 193 20.91 -4.40 0.32
CA LYS A 193 21.63 -5.53 -0.30
C LYS A 193 20.76 -6.27 -1.33
N GLU A 194 19.50 -6.62 -0.98
CA GLU A 194 18.60 -7.33 -1.89
C GLU A 194 18.37 -6.53 -3.18
N LEU A 195 18.15 -5.22 -3.08
CA LEU A 195 17.95 -4.36 -4.24
C LEU A 195 19.23 -4.18 -5.06
N THR A 196 20.37 -3.97 -4.39
CA THR A 196 21.66 -3.75 -5.07
C THR A 196 22.10 -5.01 -5.83
N ASP A 197 21.93 -6.17 -5.23
CA ASP A 197 22.26 -7.46 -5.87
C ASP A 197 21.29 -7.78 -7.03
N ALA A 198 20.02 -7.38 -6.93
CA ALA A 198 19.03 -7.63 -7.98
C ALA A 198 19.21 -6.74 -9.22
N ILE A 199 19.60 -5.48 -9.06
CA ILE A 199 19.65 -4.48 -10.14
C ILE A 199 20.39 -4.95 -11.41
N PRO A 200 21.56 -5.61 -11.37
CA PRO A 200 22.24 -6.06 -12.59
C PRO A 200 21.41 -7.03 -13.45
N HIS A 201 20.55 -7.81 -12.81
CA HIS A 201 19.76 -8.88 -13.42
C HIS A 201 18.29 -8.49 -13.72
N LEU A 202 17.83 -7.33 -13.19
CA LEU A 202 16.50 -6.80 -13.46
C LEU A 202 16.39 -6.25 -14.88
N ASN A 203 15.15 -6.26 -15.43
CA ASN A 203 14.86 -5.66 -16.72
C ASN A 203 15.24 -4.17 -16.71
N PRO A 204 16.10 -3.71 -17.66
CA PRO A 204 16.51 -2.31 -17.75
C PRO A 204 15.40 -1.40 -18.32
N ASN A 205 14.43 -1.96 -19.02
CA ASN A 205 13.34 -1.21 -19.64
C ASN A 205 12.18 -1.01 -18.66
N ALA A 206 11.41 0.05 -18.86
CA ALA A 206 10.15 0.24 -18.17
C ALA A 206 9.16 -0.88 -18.58
N VAL A 207 8.65 -1.60 -17.58
CA VAL A 207 7.57 -2.58 -17.76
C VAL A 207 6.55 -2.30 -16.68
N TYR A 208 5.32 -2.02 -17.09
CA TYR A 208 4.26 -1.63 -16.18
C TYR A 208 4.02 -2.70 -15.10
N SER A 209 3.89 -2.27 -13.85
CA SER A 209 3.63 -3.10 -12.67
C SER A 209 4.60 -4.27 -12.46
N LYS A 210 5.85 -4.14 -12.93
CA LYS A 210 6.92 -5.12 -12.72
C LYS A 210 8.10 -4.51 -11.99
N MET A 211 8.81 -5.35 -11.21
CA MET A 211 10.09 -4.98 -10.60
C MET A 211 11.16 -4.84 -11.70
N THR A 212 11.44 -3.61 -12.09
CA THR A 212 12.48 -3.23 -13.06
C THR A 212 13.63 -2.54 -12.34
N ARG A 213 14.71 -2.25 -13.07
CA ARG A 213 15.82 -1.43 -12.52
C ARG A 213 15.33 -0.08 -12.03
N ASN A 214 14.40 0.56 -12.75
CA ASN A 214 13.85 1.85 -12.36
C ASN A 214 13.06 1.77 -11.03
N VAL A 215 12.29 0.71 -10.82
CA VAL A 215 11.58 0.48 -9.54
C VAL A 215 12.57 0.25 -8.40
N ALA A 216 13.60 -0.58 -8.63
CA ALA A 216 14.63 -0.84 -7.62
C ALA A 216 15.43 0.44 -7.26
N TYR A 217 15.79 1.27 -8.25
CA TYR A 217 16.41 2.58 -8.01
C TYR A 217 15.49 3.51 -7.20
N SER A 218 14.20 3.51 -7.49
CA SER A 218 13.21 4.34 -6.78
C SER A 218 13.07 3.92 -5.31
N ILE A 219 13.04 2.61 -5.02
CA ILE A 219 12.97 2.10 -3.64
C ILE A 219 14.29 2.40 -2.89
N LEU A 220 15.46 2.25 -3.54
CA LEU A 220 16.74 2.65 -2.95
C LEU A 220 16.79 4.15 -2.68
N ALA A 221 16.26 5.00 -3.58
CA ALA A 221 16.17 6.43 -3.35
C ALA A 221 15.32 6.76 -2.10
N ARG A 222 14.16 6.11 -1.94
CA ARG A 222 13.34 6.22 -0.71
C ARG A 222 14.11 5.78 0.53
N LEU A 223 14.83 4.65 0.44
CA LEU A 223 15.63 4.12 1.53
C LEU A 223 16.71 5.12 1.97
N TYR A 224 17.43 5.70 1.01
CA TYR A 224 18.51 6.66 1.28
C TYR A 224 17.97 8.01 1.77
N LEU A 225 16.86 8.51 1.22
CA LEU A 225 16.22 9.73 1.68
C LEU A 225 15.84 9.64 3.19
N ASN A 226 15.31 8.49 3.59
CA ASN A 226 14.84 8.26 4.97
C ASN A 226 15.92 7.68 5.90
N SER A 227 17.15 7.50 5.45
CA SER A 227 18.24 6.84 6.17
C SER A 227 18.55 7.52 7.52
N GLU A 228 18.49 8.86 7.59
CA GLU A 228 18.70 9.59 8.85
C GLU A 228 17.61 9.23 9.88
N ALA A 229 16.35 9.16 9.46
CA ALA A 229 15.23 8.75 10.33
C ALA A 229 15.27 7.26 10.70
N PHE A 230 15.76 6.40 9.81
CA PHE A 230 15.80 4.96 10.05
C PHE A 230 17.00 4.51 10.90
N ILE A 231 18.18 5.00 10.59
CA ILE A 231 19.46 4.51 11.15
C ILE A 231 20.41 5.63 11.62
N GLY A 232 19.97 6.90 11.62
CA GLY A 232 20.77 8.04 12.05
C GLY A 232 21.90 8.44 11.10
N GLN A 233 21.87 8.01 9.85
CA GLN A 233 22.90 8.31 8.83
C GLN A 233 22.32 9.10 7.67
N GLN A 234 22.97 10.19 7.29
CA GLN A 234 22.59 11.01 6.16
C GLN A 234 23.13 10.40 4.85
N ARG A 235 22.23 10.04 3.93
CA ARG A 235 22.59 9.44 2.64
C ARG A 235 21.93 10.19 1.46
N TRP A 236 21.80 11.50 1.57
CA TRP A 236 21.08 12.30 0.59
C TRP A 236 21.76 12.30 -0.79
N GLN A 237 23.11 12.27 -0.85
CA GLN A 237 23.81 12.14 -2.13
C GLN A 237 23.54 10.78 -2.79
N ASP A 238 23.46 9.71 -2.03
CA ASP A 238 23.09 8.39 -2.54
C ASP A 238 21.67 8.38 -3.11
N CYS A 239 20.73 9.06 -2.43
CA CYS A 239 19.37 9.26 -2.93
C CYS A 239 19.38 9.97 -4.30
N ILE A 240 20.08 11.08 -4.43
CA ILE A 240 20.23 11.80 -5.71
C ILE A 240 20.80 10.87 -6.80
N ASN A 241 21.84 10.12 -6.47
CA ASN A 241 22.48 9.20 -7.42
C ASN A 241 21.51 8.12 -7.92
N MET A 242 20.61 7.62 -7.05
CA MET A 242 19.59 6.65 -7.47
C MET A 242 18.48 7.32 -8.29
N CYS A 243 17.99 8.48 -7.89
CA CYS A 243 17.00 9.24 -8.67
C CYS A 243 17.48 9.52 -10.09
N GLN A 244 18.75 9.89 -10.27
CA GLN A 244 19.35 10.15 -11.59
C GLN A 244 19.43 8.92 -12.51
N LYS A 245 19.36 7.71 -11.95
CA LYS A 245 19.32 6.45 -12.72
C LYS A 245 17.92 6.09 -13.20
N VAL A 246 16.88 6.69 -12.64
CA VAL A 246 15.49 6.48 -13.07
C VAL A 246 15.26 7.25 -14.38
N THR A 247 15.03 6.53 -15.46
CA THR A 247 14.91 7.11 -16.80
C THR A 247 13.71 6.53 -17.56
N GLY A 248 13.24 7.25 -18.59
CA GLY A 248 12.12 6.80 -19.42
C GLY A 248 10.74 7.20 -18.88
N TYR A 249 10.69 8.08 -17.89
CA TYR A 249 9.46 8.64 -17.32
C TYR A 249 9.43 10.16 -17.42
N SER A 250 8.25 10.75 -17.40
CA SER A 250 8.03 12.20 -17.40
C SER A 250 6.72 12.51 -16.69
N LEU A 251 6.60 13.73 -16.16
CA LEU A 251 5.32 14.18 -15.63
C LEU A 251 4.25 14.18 -16.73
N THR A 252 3.06 13.70 -16.40
CA THR A 252 1.88 13.88 -17.25
C THR A 252 1.49 15.36 -17.26
N PRO A 253 1.03 15.90 -18.40
CA PRO A 253 0.56 17.29 -18.47
C PRO A 253 -0.62 17.57 -17.53
N ASP A 254 -1.51 16.63 -17.36
CA ASP A 254 -2.60 16.67 -16.39
C ASP A 254 -2.30 15.73 -15.22
N PHE A 255 -2.29 16.31 -14.01
CA PHE A 255 -2.06 15.59 -12.76
C PHE A 255 -2.99 14.38 -12.59
N PHE A 256 -4.26 14.53 -12.95
CA PHE A 256 -5.28 13.49 -12.73
C PHE A 256 -5.18 12.32 -13.70
N SER A 257 -4.42 12.44 -14.80
CA SER A 257 -4.17 11.31 -15.71
C SER A 257 -3.49 10.11 -15.03
N ASN A 258 -2.86 10.33 -13.87
CA ASN A 258 -2.28 9.25 -13.06
C ASN A 258 -3.33 8.46 -12.25
N PHE A 259 -4.56 8.96 -12.14
CA PHE A 259 -5.59 8.46 -11.22
C PHE A 259 -6.92 8.16 -11.90
N VAL A 260 -6.96 8.19 -13.22
CA VAL A 260 -8.09 7.70 -14.02
C VAL A 260 -8.15 6.17 -14.02
N THR A 261 -9.26 5.58 -14.41
CA THR A 261 -9.42 4.12 -14.43
C THR A 261 -8.38 3.44 -15.34
N GLU A 262 -8.13 4.01 -16.52
CA GLU A 262 -7.15 3.48 -17.48
C GLU A 262 -5.77 4.14 -17.29
N ASN A 263 -5.27 4.19 -16.05
CA ASN A 263 -4.02 4.90 -15.72
C ASN A 263 -2.74 4.15 -16.10
N GLN A 264 -2.82 2.90 -16.56
CA GLN A 264 -1.68 2.12 -17.04
C GLN A 264 -0.93 2.74 -18.23
N THR A 265 -1.53 3.72 -18.91
CA THR A 265 -0.91 4.47 -20.01
C THR A 265 -0.12 5.71 -19.56
N SER A 266 -0.13 6.02 -18.27
CA SER A 266 0.58 7.18 -17.73
C SER A 266 2.09 7.07 -17.94
N THR A 267 2.70 8.15 -18.45
CA THR A 267 4.15 8.28 -18.59
C THR A 267 4.85 8.54 -17.26
N GLU A 268 4.11 8.76 -16.20
CA GLU A 268 4.62 9.14 -14.89
C GLU A 268 4.71 7.94 -13.93
N ILE A 269 3.84 6.92 -14.08
CA ILE A 269 3.76 5.78 -13.17
C ILE A 269 4.97 4.86 -13.37
N ILE A 270 5.77 4.71 -12.31
CA ILE A 270 6.94 3.83 -12.26
C ILE A 270 6.55 2.45 -11.73
N PHE A 271 5.71 2.41 -10.69
CA PHE A 271 5.22 1.17 -10.10
C PHE A 271 3.80 1.35 -9.57
N ALA A 272 2.92 0.41 -9.91
CA ALA A 272 1.54 0.37 -9.46
C ALA A 272 1.11 -1.06 -9.10
N ILE A 273 0.05 -1.17 -8.29
CA ILE A 273 -0.65 -2.43 -8.05
C ILE A 273 -1.81 -2.49 -9.05
N PRO A 274 -1.79 -3.42 -10.01
CA PRO A 274 -2.83 -3.52 -11.02
C PRO A 274 -4.09 -4.18 -10.45
N TYR A 275 -5.25 -3.60 -10.81
CA TYR A 275 -6.58 -4.14 -10.53
C TYR A 275 -7.36 -4.28 -11.83
N ASP A 276 -8.09 -5.38 -11.97
CA ASP A 276 -8.95 -5.65 -13.11
C ASP A 276 -10.16 -6.50 -12.64
N SER A 277 -11.30 -5.87 -12.50
CA SER A 277 -12.54 -6.54 -12.08
C SER A 277 -12.97 -7.63 -13.06
N LYS A 278 -12.64 -7.49 -14.37
CA LYS A 278 -12.93 -8.50 -15.39
C LYS A 278 -12.05 -9.74 -15.25
N ALA A 279 -10.83 -9.57 -14.75
CA ALA A 279 -9.93 -10.67 -14.40
C ALA A 279 -10.22 -11.26 -13.00
N GLY A 280 -11.25 -10.76 -12.30
CA GLY A 280 -11.66 -11.23 -10.98
C GLY A 280 -10.70 -10.83 -9.87
N THR A 281 -9.89 -9.79 -10.07
CA THR A 281 -9.04 -9.26 -8.99
C THR A 281 -9.83 -8.27 -8.14
N VAL A 282 -9.57 -8.30 -6.81
CA VAL A 282 -10.14 -7.33 -5.88
C VAL A 282 -9.66 -5.94 -6.25
N GLY A 283 -10.58 -4.99 -6.36
CA GLY A 283 -10.30 -3.65 -6.82
C GLY A 283 -9.74 -2.71 -5.74
N ASN A 284 -9.41 -1.50 -6.15
CA ASN A 284 -8.94 -0.42 -5.27
C ASN A 284 -10.12 0.18 -4.49
N TYR A 285 -10.13 -0.01 -3.16
CA TYR A 285 -11.21 0.48 -2.28
C TYR A 285 -10.98 1.89 -1.72
N MET A 286 -9.82 2.52 -1.94
CA MET A 286 -9.41 3.76 -1.26
C MET A 286 -10.43 4.89 -1.44
N ASN A 287 -10.91 5.11 -2.67
CA ASN A 287 -11.96 6.09 -2.93
C ASN A 287 -13.27 5.79 -2.21
N SER A 288 -13.62 4.50 -2.11
CA SER A 288 -14.86 4.06 -1.47
C SER A 288 -14.89 4.40 0.01
N MET A 289 -13.73 4.48 0.65
CA MET A 289 -13.62 4.78 2.08
C MET A 289 -13.92 6.22 2.43
N SER A 290 -13.88 7.14 1.46
CA SER A 290 -13.96 8.58 1.70
C SER A 290 -15.36 9.16 1.54
N CYS A 291 -15.97 9.03 0.37
CA CYS A 291 -17.19 9.73 0.01
C CYS A 291 -18.43 9.25 0.81
N HIS A 292 -19.40 10.15 0.99
CA HIS A 292 -20.71 9.82 1.60
C HIS A 292 -21.49 8.81 0.77
N TYR A 293 -22.38 8.04 1.39
CA TYR A 293 -23.23 7.02 0.73
C TYR A 293 -24.06 7.59 -0.43
N ASN A 294 -24.51 8.84 -0.32
CA ASN A 294 -25.31 9.52 -1.33
C ASN A 294 -24.48 10.23 -2.40
N GLN A 295 -23.13 10.26 -2.28
CA GLN A 295 -22.23 10.80 -3.32
C GLN A 295 -22.44 10.15 -4.70
N LYS A 296 -22.87 8.91 -4.71
CA LYS A 296 -23.30 8.17 -5.90
C LYS A 296 -24.24 8.97 -6.81
N LEU A 297 -25.11 9.80 -6.26
CA LEU A 297 -26.05 10.64 -7.03
C LEU A 297 -25.35 11.79 -7.78
N ALA A 298 -24.16 12.18 -7.38
CA ALA A 298 -23.32 13.13 -8.11
C ALA A 298 -22.46 12.47 -9.22
N ILE A 299 -22.48 11.13 -9.30
CA ILE A 299 -21.66 10.38 -10.25
C ILE A 299 -22.51 9.84 -11.42
N SER A 300 -23.75 9.46 -11.16
CA SER A 300 -24.65 8.94 -12.20
C SER A 300 -26.08 9.45 -12.03
N ALA A 301 -26.66 9.90 -13.14
CA ALA A 301 -28.09 10.20 -13.24
C ALA A 301 -28.96 8.93 -13.40
N ILE A 302 -28.36 7.77 -13.68
CA ILE A 302 -29.07 6.50 -13.86
C ILE A 302 -29.20 5.82 -12.49
N PRO A 303 -30.42 5.53 -12.01
CA PRO A 303 -30.63 4.85 -10.75
C PRO A 303 -29.88 3.51 -10.68
N ASN A 304 -29.25 3.23 -9.54
CA ASN A 304 -28.48 2.01 -9.26
C ASN A 304 -27.27 1.74 -10.19
N ASN A 305 -26.80 2.75 -10.93
CA ASN A 305 -25.62 2.67 -11.77
C ASN A 305 -24.50 3.58 -11.23
N TYR A 306 -24.08 3.33 -10.00
CA TYR A 306 -23.08 4.15 -9.31
C TYR A 306 -22.27 3.34 -8.31
N PRO A 307 -21.02 3.77 -8.01
CA PRO A 307 -20.14 3.10 -7.06
C PRO A 307 -20.62 3.25 -5.61
N TRP A 308 -20.31 2.25 -4.79
CA TRP A 308 -20.54 2.28 -3.35
C TRP A 308 -19.51 3.18 -2.64
N SER A 309 -19.90 3.77 -1.51
CA SER A 309 -19.05 4.60 -0.66
C SER A 309 -19.40 4.39 0.82
N ALA A 310 -18.42 4.60 1.70
CA ALA A 310 -18.51 4.24 3.12
C ALA A 310 -18.54 5.42 4.10
N ASN A 311 -18.34 6.63 3.62
CA ASN A 311 -18.34 7.86 4.44
C ASN A 311 -17.34 7.84 5.61
N GLY A 312 -16.14 7.32 5.40
CA GLY A 312 -15.12 7.17 6.45
C GLY A 312 -14.08 8.29 6.43
N MET A 313 -12.99 8.05 5.67
CA MET A 313 -11.81 8.90 5.63
C MET A 313 -12.12 10.30 5.06
N CYS A 314 -11.50 11.32 5.66
CA CYS A 314 -11.54 12.70 5.17
C CYS A 314 -10.19 13.38 5.44
N ALA A 315 -9.97 14.52 4.77
CA ALA A 315 -8.83 15.37 5.08
C ALA A 315 -8.96 15.97 6.48
N GLN A 316 -7.84 16.18 7.15
CA GLN A 316 -7.82 16.94 8.41
C GLN A 316 -8.10 18.43 8.16
N PRO A 317 -8.63 19.16 9.16
CA PRO A 317 -8.74 20.62 9.09
C PRO A 317 -7.40 21.26 8.76
N GLY A 318 -7.39 22.20 7.78
CA GLY A 318 -6.19 22.89 7.31
C GLY A 318 -5.57 22.30 6.04
N VAL A 319 -5.90 21.05 5.68
CA VAL A 319 -5.34 20.41 4.48
C VAL A 319 -5.93 21.02 3.20
N TYR A 320 -7.24 21.19 3.13
CA TYR A 320 -7.89 21.77 1.95
C TYR A 320 -7.49 23.23 1.73
N SER A 321 -7.42 24.01 2.80
CA SER A 321 -7.01 25.42 2.76
C SER A 321 -5.49 25.61 2.54
N ALA A 322 -4.67 24.55 2.66
CA ALA A 322 -3.27 24.60 2.27
C ALA A 322 -3.06 24.73 0.74
N PHE A 323 -4.09 24.42 -0.05
CA PHE A 323 -4.05 24.59 -1.51
C PHE A 323 -4.63 25.96 -1.89
N ALA A 324 -3.89 26.73 -2.69
CA ALA A 324 -4.43 27.92 -3.31
C ALA A 324 -5.60 27.54 -4.24
N ASP A 325 -6.51 28.49 -4.50
CA ASP A 325 -7.64 28.25 -5.42
C ASP A 325 -7.15 28.05 -6.88
N THR A 326 -5.96 28.52 -7.20
CA THR A 326 -5.28 28.31 -8.48
C THR A 326 -4.64 26.94 -8.61
N ASP A 327 -4.36 26.25 -7.51
CA ASP A 327 -3.73 24.93 -7.51
C ASP A 327 -4.68 23.87 -8.08
N LYS A 328 -4.36 23.36 -9.26
CA LYS A 328 -5.20 22.38 -9.96
C LYS A 328 -5.38 21.09 -9.17
N ARG A 329 -4.42 20.75 -8.28
CA ARG A 329 -4.46 19.54 -7.43
C ARG A 329 -5.53 19.62 -6.36
N LYS A 330 -5.99 20.83 -5.99
CA LYS A 330 -7.09 21.03 -5.01
C LYS A 330 -8.33 20.20 -5.33
N LYS A 331 -8.54 19.91 -6.63
CA LYS A 331 -9.64 19.06 -7.12
C LYS A 331 -9.55 17.59 -6.70
N CYS A 332 -8.42 17.15 -6.09
CA CYS A 332 -8.35 15.82 -5.48
C CYS A 332 -9.21 15.69 -4.21
N MET A 333 -9.90 16.75 -3.83
CA MET A 333 -10.76 16.82 -2.66
C MET A 333 -12.12 17.42 -3.04
N LEU A 334 -13.20 16.88 -2.45
CA LEU A 334 -14.55 17.40 -2.59
C LEU A 334 -14.90 18.27 -1.38
N GLU A 335 -15.26 19.51 -1.66
CA GLU A 335 -15.76 20.50 -0.68
C GLU A 335 -17.03 21.13 -1.24
N GLY A 336 -17.88 21.69 -0.38
CA GLY A 336 -19.12 22.38 -0.75
C GLY A 336 -20.27 21.43 -1.10
N ASP A 337 -21.28 22.01 -1.76
CA ASP A 337 -22.54 21.33 -2.11
C ASP A 337 -22.30 20.23 -3.15
N GLN A 338 -22.81 19.03 -2.86
CA GLN A 338 -22.78 17.93 -3.80
C GLN A 338 -24.09 17.91 -4.61
N ILE A 339 -23.95 17.93 -5.94
CA ILE A 339 -25.07 18.12 -6.84
C ILE A 339 -25.53 16.80 -7.44
N ASN A 340 -26.84 16.52 -7.33
CA ASN A 340 -27.46 15.36 -7.97
C ASN A 340 -27.53 15.58 -9.49
N LEU A 341 -26.88 14.71 -10.25
CA LEU A 341 -26.82 14.80 -11.72
C LEU A 341 -28.18 14.66 -12.41
N ALA A 342 -29.12 13.93 -11.81
CA ALA A 342 -30.45 13.74 -12.40
C ALA A 342 -31.37 14.98 -12.23
N THR A 343 -31.23 15.72 -11.12
CA THR A 343 -32.15 16.81 -10.77
C THR A 343 -31.53 18.19 -10.83
N GLY A 344 -30.18 18.28 -10.82
CA GLY A 344 -29.44 19.54 -10.74
C GLY A 344 -29.56 20.26 -9.38
N THR A 345 -30.08 19.58 -8.35
CA THR A 345 -30.23 20.12 -6.98
C THR A 345 -29.18 19.55 -6.04
N VAL A 346 -28.98 20.19 -4.89
CA VAL A 346 -28.12 19.67 -3.82
C VAL A 346 -28.66 18.31 -3.36
N ILE A 347 -27.77 17.35 -3.19
CA ILE A 347 -28.08 16.01 -2.65
C ILE A 347 -28.49 16.17 -1.19
N MET A 348 -29.59 15.52 -0.80
CA MET A 348 -30.01 15.46 0.60
C MET A 348 -29.50 14.16 1.25
N MET A 349 -29.04 14.28 2.47
CA MET A 349 -28.74 13.14 3.33
C MET A 349 -30.01 12.52 3.90
N ASP A 350 -29.95 11.33 4.47
CA ASP A 350 -31.13 10.63 5.00
C ASP A 350 -31.76 11.34 6.20
N ASN A 351 -31.02 12.19 6.90
CA ASN A 351 -31.50 13.04 7.98
C ASN A 351 -32.22 14.32 7.49
N GLY A 352 -32.30 14.53 6.16
CA GLY A 352 -32.94 15.71 5.54
C GLY A 352 -32.03 16.95 5.45
N GLU A 353 -30.77 16.88 5.87
CA GLU A 353 -29.81 17.97 5.68
C GLU A 353 -29.14 17.89 4.30
N PRO A 354 -28.64 19.00 3.73
CA PRO A 354 -27.91 18.98 2.47
C PRO A 354 -26.54 18.29 2.64
N LEU A 355 -26.14 17.54 1.61
CA LEU A 355 -24.79 16.99 1.53
C LEU A 355 -23.83 18.09 1.07
N THR A 356 -23.35 18.86 2.03
CA THR A 356 -22.37 19.94 1.85
C THR A 356 -21.13 19.58 2.63
N TYR A 357 -20.05 19.20 1.95
CA TYR A 357 -18.78 18.90 2.63
C TYR A 357 -18.12 20.19 3.10
N THR A 358 -17.61 20.16 4.34
CA THR A 358 -16.93 21.31 4.95
C THR A 358 -15.54 20.90 5.43
N GLU A 359 -14.59 21.84 5.39
CA GLU A 359 -13.27 21.60 5.97
C GLU A 359 -13.33 21.46 7.50
N ASN A 360 -14.35 22.07 8.11
CA ASN A 360 -14.55 21.98 9.55
C ASN A 360 -14.90 20.54 9.95
N LEU A 361 -14.16 20.02 10.91
CA LEU A 361 -14.37 18.72 11.54
C LEU A 361 -14.42 18.95 13.05
N THR A 362 -15.63 18.86 13.64
CA THR A 362 -15.88 19.31 14.99
C THR A 362 -15.44 18.33 16.06
N SER A 363 -15.47 17.02 15.75
CA SER A 363 -15.10 15.95 16.67
C SER A 363 -14.48 14.75 15.93
N LEU A 364 -13.51 14.10 16.56
CA LEU A 364 -13.01 12.82 16.12
C LEU A 364 -13.94 11.67 16.55
N GLU A 365 -14.63 11.84 17.69
CA GLU A 365 -15.46 10.82 18.30
C GLU A 365 -16.91 10.84 17.84
N ASP A 366 -17.39 11.99 17.33
CA ASP A 366 -18.81 12.19 16.95
C ASP A 366 -18.90 13.28 15.88
N ALA A 367 -18.37 13.01 14.70
CA ALA A 367 -18.46 13.92 13.56
C ALA A 367 -19.80 13.75 12.84
N LYS A 368 -20.34 14.84 12.27
CA LYS A 368 -21.49 14.76 11.36
C LYS A 368 -21.12 14.07 10.05
N GLU A 369 -22.11 13.52 9.36
CA GLU A 369 -21.91 12.77 8.11
C GLU A 369 -21.28 13.61 6.99
N ASN A 370 -21.53 14.93 6.97
CA ASN A 370 -21.02 15.86 5.97
C ASN A 370 -19.77 16.66 6.42
N GLU A 371 -19.28 16.49 7.64
CA GLU A 371 -18.05 17.15 8.09
C GLU A 371 -16.79 16.50 7.51
N GLY A 372 -15.78 17.30 7.25
CA GLY A 372 -14.51 16.91 6.64
C GLY A 372 -14.56 16.84 5.09
N VAL A 373 -13.57 17.43 4.43
CA VAL A 373 -13.40 17.38 2.98
C VAL A 373 -13.10 15.96 2.54
N ARG A 374 -13.72 15.50 1.44
CA ARG A 374 -13.61 14.11 0.98
C ARG A 374 -12.54 13.92 -0.07
N LEU A 375 -11.87 12.79 0.00
CA LEU A 375 -10.90 12.35 -1.01
C LEU A 375 -11.62 12.06 -2.35
N HIS A 376 -11.08 12.62 -3.42
CA HIS A 376 -11.53 12.38 -4.78
C HIS A 376 -10.33 12.35 -5.75
N LYS A 377 -9.25 11.68 -5.35
CA LYS A 377 -8.02 11.64 -6.17
C LYS A 377 -8.17 10.67 -7.32
N TYR A 378 -8.60 9.45 -7.05
CA TYR A 378 -8.91 8.49 -8.10
C TYR A 378 -10.29 8.78 -8.71
N GLU A 379 -10.42 8.57 -10.00
CA GLU A 379 -11.68 8.75 -10.72
C GLU A 379 -12.81 7.89 -10.12
N MET A 380 -14.00 8.44 -10.07
CA MET A 380 -15.23 7.72 -9.75
C MET A 380 -16.19 7.88 -10.93
N LYS A 381 -16.53 6.79 -11.58
CA LYS A 381 -17.41 6.82 -12.77
C LYS A 381 -18.66 6.00 -12.61
N ALA A 382 -19.68 6.35 -13.39
CA ALA A 382 -20.93 5.61 -13.46
C ALA A 382 -20.70 4.15 -13.90
N GLY A 383 -21.42 3.21 -13.29
CA GLY A 383 -21.31 1.78 -13.60
C GLY A 383 -20.20 1.03 -12.87
N GLU A 384 -19.38 1.71 -12.10
CA GLU A 384 -18.39 1.04 -11.25
C GLU A 384 -19.07 0.22 -10.17
N GLN A 385 -18.46 -0.94 -9.91
CA GLN A 385 -18.83 -1.78 -8.79
C GLN A 385 -18.05 -1.37 -7.52
N TRP A 386 -18.22 -2.12 -6.46
CA TRP A 386 -17.44 -2.01 -5.23
C TRP A 386 -15.94 -2.20 -5.51
N GLU A 387 -15.58 -3.24 -6.24
CA GLU A 387 -14.25 -3.48 -6.76
C GLU A 387 -14.01 -2.61 -7.99
N ARG A 388 -13.04 -1.68 -7.87
CA ARG A 388 -12.73 -0.72 -8.92
C ARG A 388 -11.49 -1.12 -9.70
N ASP A 389 -11.44 -0.73 -10.96
CA ASP A 389 -10.38 -1.08 -11.91
C ASP A 389 -9.18 -0.13 -11.87
N HIS A 390 -9.17 0.88 -10.99
CA HIS A 390 -8.03 1.78 -10.87
C HIS A 390 -6.81 1.06 -10.34
N ASP A 391 -5.71 1.14 -11.06
CA ASP A 391 -4.44 0.68 -10.52
C ASP A 391 -3.97 1.62 -9.41
N PHE A 392 -3.56 1.06 -8.28
CA PHE A 392 -3.07 1.84 -7.16
C PHE A 392 -1.61 2.23 -7.38
N VAL A 393 -1.37 3.54 -7.48
CA VAL A 393 -0.04 4.11 -7.75
C VAL A 393 0.84 4.03 -6.51
N LEU A 394 1.95 3.30 -6.60
CA LEU A 394 2.93 3.17 -5.51
C LEU A 394 4.12 4.12 -5.67
N ILE A 395 4.61 4.30 -6.90
CA ILE A 395 5.77 5.15 -7.22
C ILE A 395 5.49 5.84 -8.54
N ARG A 396 5.66 7.16 -8.58
CA ARG A 396 5.54 7.96 -9.80
C ARG A 396 6.66 8.99 -9.92
N TYR A 397 6.91 9.49 -11.12
CA TYR A 397 8.08 10.30 -11.43
C TYR A 397 8.15 11.64 -10.68
N ALA A 398 7.00 12.23 -10.32
CA ALA A 398 6.98 13.41 -9.46
C ALA A 398 7.72 13.16 -8.13
N GLU A 399 7.66 11.94 -7.58
CA GLU A 399 8.39 11.60 -6.38
C GLU A 399 9.91 11.61 -6.60
N ILE A 400 10.36 11.12 -7.76
CA ILE A 400 11.79 11.15 -8.11
C ILE A 400 12.30 12.59 -8.17
N LEU A 401 11.50 13.51 -8.71
CA LEU A 401 11.82 14.93 -8.74
C LEU A 401 11.88 15.54 -7.34
N MET A 402 10.85 15.27 -6.52
CA MET A 402 10.76 15.84 -5.18
C MET A 402 11.81 15.27 -4.21
N MET A 403 12.18 13.99 -4.33
CA MET A 403 13.29 13.41 -3.55
C MET A 403 14.62 14.08 -3.88
N GLN A 404 14.91 14.38 -5.16
CA GLN A 404 16.10 15.12 -5.54
C GLN A 404 16.07 16.54 -4.98
N ALA A 405 14.93 17.22 -5.11
CA ALA A 405 14.78 18.59 -4.61
C ALA A 405 15.02 18.64 -3.10
N GLU A 406 14.39 17.75 -2.32
CA GLU A 406 14.58 17.68 -0.87
C GLU A 406 16.05 17.44 -0.51
N CYS A 407 16.70 16.48 -1.18
CA CYS A 407 18.11 16.16 -0.91
C CYS A 407 19.03 17.35 -1.21
N TYR A 408 18.81 18.09 -2.29
CA TYR A 408 19.61 19.30 -2.58
C TYR A 408 19.41 20.38 -1.51
N VAL A 409 18.18 20.60 -1.03
CA VAL A 409 17.93 21.54 0.07
C VAL A 409 18.66 21.09 1.35
N ARG A 410 18.59 19.80 1.70
CA ARG A 410 19.27 19.24 2.87
C ARG A 410 20.80 19.32 2.76
N LEU A 411 21.35 19.26 1.57
CA LEU A 411 22.79 19.47 1.30
C LEU A 411 23.20 20.95 1.22
N GLY A 412 22.28 21.88 1.50
CA GLY A 412 22.58 23.33 1.47
C GLY A 412 22.67 23.91 0.06
N SER A 413 22.09 23.27 -0.94
CA SER A 413 22.13 23.68 -2.34
C SER A 413 20.72 23.92 -2.93
N PRO A 414 19.91 24.84 -2.33
CA PRO A 414 18.52 25.03 -2.73
C PRO A 414 18.32 25.47 -4.19
N ASP A 415 19.30 26.14 -4.78
CA ASP A 415 19.25 26.54 -6.19
C ASP A 415 19.23 25.32 -7.13
N LEU A 416 19.90 24.23 -6.74
CA LEU A 416 19.87 22.97 -7.48
C LEU A 416 18.53 22.23 -7.32
N ALA A 417 17.78 22.50 -6.25
CA ALA A 417 16.45 21.94 -6.06
C ALA A 417 15.40 22.58 -6.98
N ARG A 418 15.54 23.86 -7.29
CA ARG A 418 14.54 24.67 -8.00
C ARG A 418 14.05 24.06 -9.32
N PRO A 419 14.90 23.56 -10.25
CA PRO A 419 14.43 22.97 -11.50
C PRO A 419 13.50 21.76 -11.34
N PHE A 420 13.66 20.99 -10.27
CA PHE A 420 12.83 19.82 -9.98
C PHE A 420 11.46 20.23 -9.46
N VAL A 421 11.43 21.10 -8.47
CA VAL A 421 10.17 21.62 -7.89
C VAL A 421 9.40 22.44 -8.93
N GLN A 422 10.09 23.19 -9.79
CA GLN A 422 9.45 24.00 -10.84
C GLN A 422 8.61 23.14 -11.79
N GLN A 423 9.06 21.95 -12.14
CA GLN A 423 8.28 21.05 -13.00
C GLN A 423 6.96 20.66 -12.33
N VAL A 424 7.00 20.29 -11.04
CA VAL A 424 5.83 19.88 -10.26
C VAL A 424 4.88 21.06 -10.05
N ALA A 425 5.38 22.19 -9.57
CA ALA A 425 4.58 23.39 -9.31
C ALA A 425 3.94 23.97 -10.59
N SER A 426 4.71 24.04 -11.70
CA SER A 426 4.16 24.53 -12.97
C SER A 426 3.02 23.68 -13.51
N ARG A 427 3.10 22.35 -13.37
CA ARG A 427 1.99 21.45 -13.73
C ARG A 427 0.74 21.75 -12.90
N ALA A 428 0.93 22.01 -11.60
CA ALA A 428 -0.14 22.38 -10.69
C ALA A 428 -0.74 23.77 -10.96
N GLY A 429 -0.04 24.63 -11.69
CA GLY A 429 -0.42 26.03 -11.92
C GLY A 429 0.07 26.98 -10.83
N GLU A 430 1.06 26.54 -10.05
CA GLU A 430 1.63 27.29 -8.92
C GLU A 430 2.97 27.95 -9.28
N GLU A 431 3.23 29.11 -8.69
CA GLU A 431 4.50 29.81 -8.78
C GLU A 431 5.40 29.44 -7.59
N LEU A 432 6.71 29.38 -7.85
CA LEU A 432 7.67 29.10 -6.78
C LEU A 432 7.98 30.36 -5.97
N PRO A 433 8.17 30.25 -4.65
CA PRO A 433 8.69 31.33 -3.81
C PRO A 433 10.15 31.67 -4.20
N ALA A 434 10.61 32.84 -3.74
CA ALA A 434 12.00 33.26 -3.94
C ALA A 434 12.99 32.24 -3.34
N THR A 435 12.67 31.69 -2.16
CA THR A 435 13.49 30.72 -1.43
C THR A 435 12.81 29.35 -1.40
N ILE A 436 13.56 28.31 -1.76
CA ILE A 436 13.15 26.92 -1.61
C ILE A 436 13.83 26.38 -0.36
N ASP A 437 13.08 26.21 0.70
CA ASP A 437 13.54 25.63 1.97
C ASP A 437 12.80 24.32 2.30
N LEU A 438 13.17 23.67 3.40
CA LEU A 438 12.54 22.41 3.82
C LEU A 438 11.07 22.59 4.21
N ALA A 439 10.66 23.76 4.70
CA ALA A 439 9.26 24.00 5.03
C ALA A 439 8.42 24.07 3.75
N PHE A 440 8.91 24.75 2.73
CA PHE A 440 8.29 24.76 1.40
C PHE A 440 8.23 23.35 0.78
N ILE A 441 9.34 22.60 0.81
CA ILE A 441 9.37 21.22 0.29
C ILE A 441 8.34 20.34 1.01
N ASN A 442 8.21 20.43 2.35
CA ASN A 442 7.24 19.67 3.11
C ASN A 442 5.78 20.00 2.71
N GLN A 443 5.48 21.28 2.48
CA GLN A 443 4.17 21.72 2.01
C GLN A 443 3.90 21.24 0.56
N GLU A 444 4.89 21.29 -0.29
CA GLU A 444 4.75 20.82 -1.68
C GLU A 444 4.57 19.30 -1.74
N LEU A 445 5.25 18.53 -0.87
CA LEU A 445 5.03 17.10 -0.71
C LEU A 445 3.60 16.79 -0.24
N LEU A 446 3.07 17.54 0.73
CA LEU A 446 1.67 17.40 1.16
C LEU A 446 0.73 17.58 -0.05
N LYS A 447 0.87 18.67 -0.80
CA LYS A 447 -0.03 18.97 -1.93
C LYS A 447 0.10 17.98 -3.08
N GLU A 448 1.32 17.58 -3.41
CA GLU A 448 1.57 16.69 -4.54
C GLU A 448 1.11 15.25 -4.25
N PHE A 449 1.35 14.77 -3.01
CA PHE A 449 1.13 13.37 -2.65
C PHE A 449 -0.04 13.14 -1.69
N THR A 450 -0.94 14.13 -1.56
CA THR A 450 -2.18 13.96 -0.79
C THR A 450 -2.84 12.63 -1.13
N PHE A 451 -3.10 11.80 -0.11
CA PHE A 451 -3.72 10.47 -0.20
C PHE A 451 -2.97 9.44 -1.09
N GLU A 452 -1.64 9.43 -1.04
CA GLU A 452 -0.81 8.41 -1.72
C GLU A 452 -0.06 7.47 -0.75
N GLY A 453 -0.43 7.43 0.52
CA GLY A 453 0.09 6.45 1.48
C GLY A 453 1.52 6.72 1.96
N ARG A 454 1.92 7.98 2.14
CA ARG A 454 3.31 8.33 2.50
C ARG A 454 3.48 9.42 3.57
N ARG A 455 2.43 10.18 3.88
CA ARG A 455 2.55 11.41 4.69
C ARG A 455 3.18 11.17 6.06
N ARG A 456 2.91 10.03 6.72
CA ARG A 456 3.56 9.65 7.98
C ARG A 456 5.09 9.63 7.86
N THR A 457 5.63 8.98 6.83
CA THR A 457 7.07 8.89 6.61
C THR A 457 7.68 10.26 6.36
N ASP A 458 6.99 11.12 5.61
CA ASP A 458 7.40 12.52 5.42
C ASP A 458 7.39 13.29 6.74
N ASN A 459 6.31 13.22 7.54
CA ASN A 459 6.22 13.88 8.85
C ASN A 459 7.35 13.45 9.79
N ILE A 460 7.71 12.16 9.84
CA ILE A 460 8.83 11.67 10.66
C ILE A 460 10.14 12.28 10.20
N ARG A 461 10.39 12.31 8.90
CA ARG A 461 11.63 12.83 8.30
C ARG A 461 11.80 14.35 8.48
N PHE A 462 10.68 15.09 8.45
CA PHE A 462 10.66 16.53 8.71
C PHE A 462 10.56 16.88 10.21
N GLY A 463 10.35 15.87 11.09
CA GLY A 463 10.22 16.07 12.53
C GLY A 463 8.83 16.52 12.98
N THR A 464 7.92 16.82 12.08
CA THR A 464 6.56 17.30 12.37
C THR A 464 5.64 16.22 12.95
N PHE A 465 5.96 14.95 12.77
CA PHE A 465 5.19 13.81 13.30
C PHE A 465 4.99 13.87 14.82
N PHE A 466 5.91 14.46 15.54
CA PHE A 466 5.92 14.53 17.00
C PHE A 466 5.20 15.77 17.54
N GLU A 467 4.96 16.76 16.69
CA GLU A 467 4.29 18.01 17.03
C GLU A 467 2.76 17.83 17.12
N PRO A 468 2.06 18.68 17.89
CA PRO A 468 0.60 18.62 17.96
C PRO A 468 -0.05 19.09 16.66
N TRP A 469 -1.17 18.45 16.30
CA TRP A 469 -2.09 18.90 15.25
C TRP A 469 -3.55 18.65 15.67
N TRP A 470 -4.49 18.84 14.78
CA TRP A 470 -5.91 18.66 15.10
C TRP A 470 -6.17 17.31 15.82
N SER A 471 -6.84 17.36 16.99
CA SER A 471 -7.19 16.20 17.82
C SER A 471 -6.01 15.34 18.31
N LYS A 472 -4.76 15.80 18.17
CA LYS A 472 -3.55 15.11 18.63
C LYS A 472 -2.63 16.03 19.41
N GLY A 473 -2.17 15.57 20.56
CA GLY A 473 -1.11 16.22 21.34
C GLY A 473 0.31 15.90 20.82
N THR A 474 1.32 16.33 21.58
CA THR A 474 2.71 15.94 21.33
C THR A 474 2.89 14.43 21.45
N THR A 475 3.70 13.85 20.58
CA THR A 475 3.95 12.41 20.51
C THR A 475 5.38 12.06 20.92
N GLU A 476 5.53 10.99 21.68
CA GLU A 476 6.84 10.46 22.07
C GLU A 476 7.59 9.87 20.85
N LYS A 477 8.92 10.06 20.82
CA LYS A 477 9.75 9.68 19.66
C LYS A 477 9.71 8.19 19.32
N TYR A 478 9.49 7.31 20.32
CA TYR A 478 9.42 5.87 20.05
C TYR A 478 8.24 5.49 19.15
N ARG A 479 7.19 6.33 19.08
CA ARG A 479 6.02 6.13 18.21
C ARG A 479 6.29 6.38 16.72
N ALA A 480 7.53 6.74 16.36
CA ALA A 480 7.96 6.73 14.97
C ALA A 480 7.85 5.33 14.29
N ILE A 481 7.84 4.26 15.09
CA ILE A 481 7.56 2.90 14.64
C ILE A 481 6.40 2.32 15.46
N PHE A 482 5.68 1.37 14.87
CA PHE A 482 4.58 0.68 15.53
C PHE A 482 5.09 -0.45 16.44
N PRO A 483 4.29 -0.87 17.42
CA PRO A 483 4.61 -2.05 18.24
C PRO A 483 4.54 -3.33 17.41
N ILE A 484 5.32 -4.33 17.76
CA ILE A 484 5.09 -5.70 17.30
C ILE A 484 3.71 -6.15 17.79
N PRO A 485 2.82 -6.67 16.94
CA PRO A 485 1.47 -7.06 17.35
C PRO A 485 1.49 -8.09 18.49
N SER A 486 0.62 -7.90 19.48
CA SER A 486 0.56 -8.77 20.68
C SER A 486 0.31 -10.25 20.35
N THR A 487 -0.49 -10.54 19.35
CA THR A 487 -0.73 -11.92 18.87
C THR A 487 0.54 -12.56 18.31
N VAL A 488 1.38 -11.77 17.62
CA VAL A 488 2.66 -12.24 17.07
C VAL A 488 3.66 -12.54 18.19
N LEU A 489 3.76 -11.67 19.20
CA LEU A 489 4.58 -11.92 20.41
C LEU A 489 4.09 -13.14 21.22
N THR A 490 2.79 -13.41 21.19
CA THR A 490 2.22 -14.56 21.87
C THR A 490 2.59 -15.86 21.18
N THR A 491 2.60 -15.88 19.86
CA THR A 491 2.91 -17.07 19.04
C THR A 491 4.41 -17.32 18.89
N ASN A 492 5.22 -16.26 18.86
CA ASN A 492 6.67 -16.36 18.79
C ASN A 492 7.35 -15.69 20.00
N LYS A 493 7.73 -16.49 20.98
CA LYS A 493 8.36 -16.04 22.24
C LYS A 493 9.83 -15.57 22.07
N ASN A 494 10.44 -15.78 20.92
CA ASN A 494 11.78 -15.29 20.62
C ASN A 494 11.77 -13.80 20.26
N LEU A 495 10.60 -13.26 19.91
CA LEU A 495 10.47 -11.84 19.56
C LEU A 495 10.42 -10.96 20.82
N LYS A 496 10.99 -9.78 20.67
CA LYS A 496 10.97 -8.71 21.68
C LYS A 496 10.19 -7.53 21.14
N GLN A 497 9.41 -6.90 22.02
CA GLN A 497 8.66 -5.69 21.68
C GLN A 497 9.63 -4.53 21.35
N ASN A 498 9.17 -3.63 20.48
CA ASN A 498 9.90 -2.41 20.17
C ASN A 498 10.05 -1.51 21.43
N PRO A 499 11.19 -0.84 21.62
CA PRO A 499 11.42 0.05 22.75
C PRO A 499 10.32 1.10 22.90
N GLY A 500 9.91 1.37 24.15
CA GLY A 500 8.85 2.32 24.48
C GLY A 500 7.45 1.72 24.55
N TYR A 501 7.24 0.52 24.00
CA TYR A 501 5.97 -0.19 24.10
C TYR A 501 6.00 -1.26 25.20
N PRO A 502 4.87 -1.50 25.90
CA PRO A 502 4.79 -2.57 26.89
C PRO A 502 4.90 -3.95 26.20
N ASN A 503 5.50 -4.91 26.93
CA ASN A 503 5.61 -6.32 26.51
C ASN A 503 4.25 -7.03 26.58
#